data_56b014a7609e20b7a8b1eaae92c03163
#
_entry.id   56b014a7609e20b7a8b1eaae92c03163
#
_cell.length_a   1.000
_cell.length_b   1.000
_cell.length_c   1.000
_cell.angle_alpha   90.00
_cell.angle_beta   90.00
_cell.angle_gamma   90.00
#
_symmetry.space_group_name_H-M   'P 1'
#
loop_
_entity.id
_entity.type
_entity.pdbx_description
1 polymer ?
#
loop_
_entity_poly.entity_id
_entity_poly.type
_entity_poly.pdbx_seq_one_letter_code
_entity_poly.pdbx_strand_id
1 'polypeptide(L)'
;AGSTSPRSFAVVHAFVGGSTTAESERQLTVGGTDQVAASVLEGFSYVALGHLHTPQVIGGAEHVRYSGTPIAYSFSETAPKSVVLIDMAADGACSIAAVPVPVGRGVITLTGTIEELLAPDAHPEAAELYVKAVLTDNAYVVDAKSRLLEKYPYCTDVVMKLAGTSTTIGPNDEIRSALSPRDAAEKFWDDIVNEPLSELQRQTVIAAIDKVFITNEVTK
;
A
#
# COMPACT_ATOMS: atom_id res chain seq x y z
N ALA A 1 30.72 8.11 -13.35
CA ALA A 1 32.13 8.41 -13.16
C ALA A 1 32.54 7.87 -11.80
N GLY A 2 33.30 6.76 -11.77
CA GLY A 2 33.79 6.16 -10.53
C GLY A 2 34.71 7.10 -9.77
N SER A 3 34.66 7.06 -8.46
CA SER A 3 35.58 7.82 -7.61
C SER A 3 36.95 7.16 -7.59
N THR A 4 38.01 7.93 -7.69
CA THR A 4 39.38 7.45 -7.53
C THR A 4 39.89 7.58 -6.09
N SER A 5 39.04 8.06 -5.18
CA SER A 5 39.37 8.16 -3.76
C SER A 5 39.31 6.80 -3.11
N PRO A 6 40.26 6.42 -2.23
CA PRO A 6 40.20 5.16 -1.50
C PRO A 6 38.96 5.07 -0.58
N ARG A 7 38.39 6.20 -0.20
CA ARG A 7 37.11 6.28 0.54
C ARG A 7 36.14 7.15 -0.26
N SER A 8 35.10 6.54 -0.79
CA SER A 8 34.08 7.22 -1.57
C SER A 8 32.68 6.77 -1.14
N PHE A 9 31.80 7.76 -0.99
CA PHE A 9 30.47 7.59 -0.49
C PHE A 9 29.49 8.37 -1.35
N ALA A 10 28.38 7.74 -1.75
CA ALA A 10 27.32 8.40 -2.49
C ALA A 10 25.99 8.29 -1.76
N VAL A 11 25.20 9.35 -1.80
CA VAL A 11 23.79 9.38 -1.38
C VAL A 11 22.95 9.71 -2.59
N VAL A 12 22.02 8.83 -2.94
CA VAL A 12 21.24 8.95 -4.17
C VAL A 12 19.78 8.64 -3.85
N HIS A 13 18.87 9.49 -4.36
CA HIS A 13 17.43 9.22 -4.30
C HIS A 13 16.94 8.90 -5.72
N ALA A 14 16.83 7.60 -6.03
CA ALA A 14 16.46 7.12 -7.35
C ALA A 14 15.90 5.69 -7.30
N PHE A 15 15.15 5.32 -8.33
CA PHE A 15 14.81 3.93 -8.60
C PHE A 15 15.94 3.28 -9.41
N VAL A 16 16.58 2.27 -8.87
CA VAL A 16 17.67 1.53 -9.52
C VAL A 16 17.14 0.23 -10.09
N GLY A 17 17.51 -0.07 -11.34
CA GLY A 17 17.08 -1.28 -12.03
C GLY A 17 17.41 -2.57 -11.26
N GLY A 18 16.45 -3.51 -11.22
CA GLY A 18 16.56 -4.75 -10.45
C GLY A 18 16.05 -4.66 -9.01
N SER A 19 15.51 -3.52 -8.59
CA SER A 19 14.86 -3.33 -7.30
C SER A 19 13.41 -3.83 -7.29
N THR A 20 12.92 -4.18 -6.10
CA THR A 20 11.50 -4.52 -5.86
C THR A 20 10.77 -3.32 -5.25
N THR A 21 9.60 -2.98 -5.79
CA THR A 21 8.77 -1.86 -5.33
C THR A 21 7.69 -2.31 -4.36
N ALA A 22 7.28 -1.40 -3.46
CA ALA A 22 6.07 -1.53 -2.64
C ALA A 22 4.91 -0.70 -3.26
N GLU A 23 3.67 -0.96 -2.83
CA GLU A 23 2.47 -0.26 -3.35
C GLU A 23 2.45 1.25 -3.06
N SER A 24 3.15 1.69 -2.03
CA SER A 24 3.22 3.09 -1.61
C SER A 24 4.21 3.93 -2.41
N GLU A 25 5.04 3.32 -3.24
CA GLU A 25 6.10 3.99 -3.97
C GLU A 25 5.56 4.58 -5.28
N ARG A 26 5.88 5.85 -5.52
CA ARG A 26 5.54 6.52 -6.76
C ARG A 26 6.58 6.21 -7.83
N GLN A 27 6.13 5.90 -9.04
CA GLN A 27 7.01 5.84 -10.19
C GLN A 27 7.55 7.24 -10.49
N LEU A 28 8.87 7.39 -10.44
CA LEU A 28 9.57 8.62 -10.82
C LEU A 28 9.91 8.57 -12.31
N THR A 29 9.02 9.06 -13.15
CA THR A 29 9.30 9.22 -14.59
C THR A 29 9.94 10.59 -14.81
N VAL A 30 11.25 10.64 -15.06
CA VAL A 30 11.96 11.86 -15.46
C VAL A 30 12.60 11.62 -16.82
N GLY A 31 12.09 12.30 -17.84
CA GLY A 31 12.69 12.27 -19.20
C GLY A 31 12.63 10.92 -19.93
N GLY A 32 11.67 10.04 -19.59
CA GLY A 32 11.46 8.76 -20.28
C GLY A 32 12.34 7.60 -19.84
N THR A 33 13.13 7.77 -18.78
CA THR A 33 13.90 6.69 -18.12
C THR A 33 13.45 6.57 -16.68
N ASP A 34 12.72 5.51 -16.37
CA ASP A 34 12.18 5.27 -15.03
C ASP A 34 13.22 4.72 -14.05
N GLN A 35 14.38 4.30 -14.55
CA GLN A 35 15.37 3.57 -13.75
C GLN A 35 16.79 4.05 -14.02
N VAL A 36 17.59 4.12 -12.95
CA VAL A 36 19.04 4.32 -13.02
C VAL A 36 19.70 2.93 -13.15
N ALA A 37 20.62 2.78 -14.10
CA ALA A 37 21.38 1.54 -14.22
C ALA A 37 22.32 1.36 -13.01
N ALA A 38 22.34 0.16 -12.41
CA ALA A 38 23.19 -0.14 -11.27
C ALA A 38 24.70 0.11 -11.55
N SER A 39 25.13 -0.04 -12.80
CA SER A 39 26.52 0.22 -13.23
C SER A 39 26.99 1.67 -13.02
N VAL A 40 26.08 2.64 -12.97
CA VAL A 40 26.41 4.05 -12.66
C VAL A 40 26.95 4.21 -11.23
N LEU A 41 26.60 3.27 -10.36
CA LEU A 41 26.93 3.27 -8.93
C LEU A 41 28.21 2.48 -8.61
N GLU A 42 28.85 1.91 -9.62
CA GLU A 42 30.10 1.18 -9.45
C GLU A 42 31.27 2.11 -9.06
N GLY A 43 32.22 1.57 -8.31
CA GLY A 43 33.45 2.28 -7.90
C GLY A 43 33.31 3.15 -6.67
N PHE A 44 32.14 3.21 -6.03
CA PHE A 44 31.99 3.78 -4.69
C PHE A 44 32.24 2.74 -3.60
N SER A 45 32.85 3.15 -2.49
CA SER A 45 33.02 2.29 -1.31
C SER A 45 31.67 1.95 -0.68
N TYR A 46 30.72 2.90 -0.70
CA TYR A 46 29.34 2.71 -0.27
C TYR A 46 28.38 3.65 -0.99
N VAL A 47 27.19 3.14 -1.28
CA VAL A 47 26.09 3.89 -1.89
C VAL A 47 24.83 3.72 -1.03
N ALA A 48 24.40 4.81 -0.41
CA ALA A 48 23.14 4.92 0.30
C ALA A 48 22.04 5.33 -0.67
N LEU A 49 21.06 4.44 -0.89
CA LEU A 49 19.92 4.68 -1.77
C LEU A 49 18.69 5.03 -0.94
N GLY A 50 17.96 6.06 -1.39
CA GLY A 50 16.63 6.42 -0.97
C GLY A 50 15.62 6.26 -2.11
N HIS A 51 14.36 6.32 -1.84
CA HIS A 51 13.18 6.15 -2.68
C HIS A 51 12.38 4.90 -2.31
N LEU A 52 13.00 3.72 -2.28
CA LEU A 52 12.29 2.49 -1.96
C LEU A 52 12.14 2.32 -0.44
N HIS A 53 10.94 1.89 -0.03
CA HIS A 53 10.55 1.81 1.38
C HIS A 53 10.97 0.50 2.05
N THR A 54 11.25 -0.53 1.25
CA THR A 54 11.72 -1.82 1.74
C THR A 54 13.24 -1.89 1.69
N PRO A 55 13.92 -2.25 2.80
CA PRO A 55 15.37 -2.45 2.81
C PRO A 55 15.78 -3.53 1.81
N GLN A 56 16.73 -3.22 0.93
CA GLN A 56 17.22 -4.18 -0.06
C GLN A 56 18.61 -3.84 -0.60
N VAL A 57 19.33 -4.88 -1.01
CA VAL A 57 20.65 -4.82 -1.65
C VAL A 57 20.45 -4.89 -3.17
N ILE A 58 21.21 -4.10 -3.93
CA ILE A 58 21.10 -4.05 -5.37
C ILE A 58 22.16 -4.92 -6.04
N GLY A 59 21.70 -5.80 -6.95
CA GLY A 59 22.59 -6.64 -7.76
C GLY A 59 23.54 -7.54 -6.96
N GLY A 60 23.26 -7.82 -5.70
CA GLY A 60 24.14 -8.60 -4.81
C GLY A 60 25.34 -7.78 -4.28
N ALA A 61 25.43 -6.48 -4.58
CA ALA A 61 26.49 -5.61 -4.08
C ALA A 61 26.12 -5.07 -2.70
N GLU A 62 26.60 -5.66 -1.62
CA GLU A 62 26.28 -5.33 -0.22
C GLU A 62 26.45 -3.84 0.10
N HIS A 63 27.38 -3.16 -0.57
CA HIS A 63 27.68 -1.75 -0.39
C HIS A 63 26.74 -0.82 -1.19
N VAL A 64 25.80 -1.35 -1.99
CA VAL A 64 24.80 -0.57 -2.75
C VAL A 64 23.42 -0.99 -2.26
N ARG A 65 22.79 -0.17 -1.44
CA ARG A 65 21.54 -0.57 -0.80
C ARG A 65 20.59 0.57 -0.44
N TYR A 66 19.31 0.20 -0.40
CA TYR A 66 18.26 0.98 0.24
C TYR A 66 18.18 0.63 1.72
N SER A 67 18.16 1.62 2.59
CA SER A 67 17.89 1.43 4.02
C SER A 67 16.40 1.18 4.29
N GLY A 68 15.54 1.54 3.34
CA GLY A 68 14.10 1.59 3.54
C GLY A 68 13.63 2.78 4.37
N THR A 69 12.40 2.73 4.82
CA THR A 69 11.78 3.74 5.70
C THR A 69 11.70 3.25 7.13
N PRO A 70 11.72 4.15 8.15
CA PRO A 70 11.64 3.74 9.56
C PRO A 70 10.28 3.19 9.97
N ILE A 71 9.21 3.48 9.19
CA ILE A 71 7.85 2.97 9.40
C ILE A 71 7.28 2.46 8.09
N ALA A 72 6.26 1.60 8.14
CA ALA A 72 5.54 1.15 6.96
C ALA A 72 4.56 2.23 6.48
N TYR A 73 4.53 2.49 5.18
CA TYR A 73 3.58 3.38 4.51
C TYR A 73 2.47 2.63 3.78
N SER A 74 2.62 1.32 3.59
CA SER A 74 1.60 0.46 3.00
C SER A 74 1.57 -0.92 3.64
N PHE A 75 0.47 -1.64 3.44
CA PHE A 75 0.29 -3.01 3.92
C PHE A 75 1.14 -4.04 3.15
N SER A 76 1.80 -3.65 2.07
CA SER A 76 2.78 -4.49 1.38
C SER A 76 4.16 -4.47 2.04
N GLU A 77 4.43 -3.52 2.95
CA GLU A 77 5.73 -3.33 3.60
C GLU A 77 5.84 -4.11 4.92
N THR A 78 5.73 -5.42 4.86
CA THR A 78 5.75 -6.31 6.03
C THR A 78 7.15 -6.62 6.56
N ALA A 79 8.21 -6.24 5.83
CA ALA A 79 9.60 -6.45 6.26
C ALA A 79 9.92 -5.63 7.51
N PRO A 80 10.73 -6.17 8.45
CA PRO A 80 11.22 -5.43 9.61
C PRO A 80 11.93 -4.14 9.19
N LYS A 81 11.62 -3.05 9.87
CA LYS A 81 12.23 -1.74 9.60
C LYS A 81 13.55 -1.60 10.32
N SER A 82 14.55 -1.03 9.63
CA SER A 82 15.89 -0.87 10.15
C SER A 82 16.56 0.39 9.61
N VAL A 83 17.61 0.84 10.32
CA VAL A 83 18.62 1.77 9.80
C VAL A 83 19.89 1.01 9.52
N VAL A 84 20.72 1.54 8.62
CA VAL A 84 22.00 0.94 8.28
C VAL A 84 23.13 1.73 8.91
N LEU A 85 23.92 1.06 9.75
CA LEU A 85 25.18 1.57 10.28
C LEU A 85 26.32 1.12 9.40
N ILE A 86 27.22 2.05 9.08
CA ILE A 86 28.35 1.80 8.20
C ILE A 86 29.63 2.31 8.86
N ASP A 87 30.58 1.43 9.07
CA ASP A 87 31.94 1.75 9.47
C ASP A 87 32.86 1.61 8.26
N MET A 88 33.45 2.72 7.80
CA MET A 88 34.33 2.74 6.65
C MET A 88 35.80 2.88 7.06
N ALA A 89 36.59 1.87 6.80
CA ALA A 89 38.03 1.84 7.03
C ALA A 89 38.79 2.82 6.11
N ALA A 90 40.07 3.06 6.41
CA ALA A 90 40.90 4.01 5.67
C ALA A 90 41.14 3.58 4.19
N ASP A 91 41.09 2.31 3.92
CA ASP A 91 41.20 1.73 2.58
C ASP A 91 39.87 1.68 1.80
N GLY A 92 38.76 2.13 2.41
CA GLY A 92 37.43 2.14 1.82
C GLY A 92 36.62 0.88 2.06
N ALA A 93 37.14 -0.11 2.77
CA ALA A 93 36.38 -1.28 3.16
C ALA A 93 35.26 -0.88 4.12
N CYS A 94 34.04 -1.43 3.93
CA CYS A 94 32.85 -1.09 4.73
C CYS A 94 32.40 -2.29 5.56
N SER A 95 32.22 -2.09 6.87
CA SER A 95 31.43 -2.95 7.74
C SER A 95 30.00 -2.41 7.80
N ILE A 96 29.02 -3.24 7.50
CA ILE A 96 27.63 -2.83 7.32
C ILE A 96 26.75 -3.62 8.28
N ALA A 97 26.00 -2.92 9.13
CA ALA A 97 25.07 -3.54 10.08
C ALA A 97 23.67 -2.93 9.93
N ALA A 98 22.66 -3.78 9.78
CA ALA A 98 21.26 -3.38 9.89
C ALA A 98 20.86 -3.36 11.36
N VAL A 99 20.45 -2.21 11.86
CA VAL A 99 20.00 -2.02 13.26
C VAL A 99 18.48 -1.88 13.25
N PRO A 100 17.72 -2.78 13.92
CA PRO A 100 16.27 -2.67 13.98
C PRO A 100 15.82 -1.33 14.56
N VAL A 101 14.77 -0.77 13.99
CA VAL A 101 14.12 0.45 14.50
C VAL A 101 12.90 0.05 15.30
N PRO A 102 12.94 0.15 16.66
CA PRO A 102 11.84 -0.28 17.52
C PRO A 102 10.75 0.81 17.63
N VAL A 103 10.44 1.50 16.53
CA VAL A 103 9.46 2.58 16.50
C VAL A 103 8.31 2.25 15.57
N GLY A 104 7.15 2.68 15.98
CA GLY A 104 5.92 2.46 15.21
C GLY A 104 5.34 1.05 15.36
N ARG A 105 4.22 0.85 14.69
CA ARG A 105 3.56 -0.45 14.59
C ARG A 105 3.86 -1.06 13.24
N GLY A 106 4.02 -2.37 13.19
CA GLY A 106 4.03 -3.12 11.93
C GLY A 106 2.64 -3.12 11.29
N VAL A 107 2.57 -3.69 10.11
CA VAL A 107 1.33 -3.84 9.33
C VAL A 107 1.05 -5.31 9.07
N ILE A 108 -0.23 -5.67 8.98
CA ILE A 108 -0.68 -7.01 8.61
C ILE A 108 -1.95 -6.92 7.77
N THR A 109 -2.05 -7.79 6.76
CA THR A 109 -3.30 -8.00 6.02
C THR A 109 -3.92 -9.31 6.44
N LEU A 110 -5.14 -9.28 6.98
CA LEU A 110 -5.91 -10.45 7.36
C LEU A 110 -6.96 -10.72 6.28
N THR A 111 -7.07 -11.97 5.84
CA THR A 111 -8.05 -12.36 4.82
C THR A 111 -8.89 -13.51 5.35
N GLY A 112 -10.21 -13.37 5.30
CA GLY A 112 -11.16 -14.38 5.75
C GLY A 112 -12.56 -13.80 5.88
N THR A 113 -13.53 -14.64 6.26
CA THR A 113 -14.86 -14.16 6.63
C THR A 113 -14.82 -13.38 7.95
N ILE A 114 -15.81 -12.54 8.18
CA ILE A 114 -15.88 -11.77 9.43
C ILE A 114 -15.89 -12.69 10.66
N GLU A 115 -16.54 -13.88 10.56
CA GLU A 115 -16.57 -14.85 11.64
C GLU A 115 -15.20 -15.48 11.91
N GLU A 116 -14.46 -15.85 10.84
CA GLU A 116 -13.11 -16.37 10.96
C GLU A 116 -12.17 -15.36 11.60
N LEU A 117 -12.20 -14.10 11.16
CA LEU A 117 -11.34 -13.04 11.69
C LEU A 117 -11.68 -12.70 13.15
N LEU A 118 -12.95 -12.78 13.55
CA LEU A 118 -13.38 -12.51 14.93
C LEU A 118 -13.32 -13.73 15.86
N ALA A 119 -12.98 -14.92 15.37
CA ALA A 119 -12.84 -16.10 16.22
C ALA A 119 -11.84 -15.83 17.38
N PRO A 120 -12.09 -16.30 18.61
CA PRO A 120 -11.35 -15.90 19.81
C PRO A 120 -9.84 -16.01 19.69
N ASP A 121 -9.34 -17.09 19.11
CA ASP A 121 -7.90 -17.38 18.96
C ASP A 121 -7.33 -16.96 17.61
N ALA A 122 -8.11 -16.30 16.74
CA ALA A 122 -7.62 -15.85 15.44
C ALA A 122 -6.67 -14.65 15.59
N HIS A 123 -5.52 -14.76 14.97
CA HIS A 123 -4.55 -13.66 14.77
C HIS A 123 -4.20 -12.85 16.03
N PRO A 124 -3.74 -13.48 17.14
CA PRO A 124 -3.39 -12.76 18.36
C PRO A 124 -2.26 -11.73 18.12
N GLU A 125 -1.37 -11.98 17.17
CA GLU A 125 -0.29 -11.08 16.77
C GLU A 125 -0.80 -9.76 16.20
N ALA A 126 -2.01 -9.74 15.64
CA ALA A 126 -2.57 -8.56 14.98
C ALA A 126 -3.07 -7.48 15.95
N ALA A 127 -3.22 -7.80 17.25
CA ALA A 127 -3.74 -6.86 18.24
C ALA A 127 -2.88 -5.59 18.39
N GLU A 128 -1.57 -5.69 18.18
CA GLU A 128 -0.62 -4.59 18.27
C GLU A 128 -0.19 -4.02 16.90
N LEU A 129 -0.73 -4.52 15.79
CA LEU A 129 -0.37 -4.12 14.44
C LEU A 129 -1.47 -3.28 13.79
N TYR A 130 -1.10 -2.45 12.80
CA TYR A 130 -2.08 -1.89 11.88
C TYR A 130 -2.65 -3.00 11.01
N VAL A 131 -3.97 -3.12 10.98
CA VAL A 131 -4.68 -4.21 10.31
C VAL A 131 -5.44 -3.68 9.10
N LYS A 132 -5.21 -4.33 7.95
CA LYS A 132 -6.09 -4.30 6.78
C LYS A 132 -6.86 -5.61 6.75
N ALA A 133 -8.18 -5.57 6.86
CA ALA A 133 -9.03 -6.74 6.74
C ALA A 133 -9.58 -6.85 5.31
N VAL A 134 -9.39 -8.03 4.70
CA VAL A 134 -9.97 -8.39 3.41
C VAL A 134 -11.04 -9.45 3.66
N LEU A 135 -12.29 -9.02 3.67
CA LEU A 135 -13.43 -9.89 3.95
C LEU A 135 -13.83 -10.69 2.71
N THR A 136 -14.00 -11.99 2.90
CA THR A 136 -14.37 -12.96 1.85
C THR A 136 -15.80 -13.49 2.03
N ASP A 137 -16.62 -12.80 2.83
CA ASP A 137 -18.02 -13.12 3.02
C ASP A 137 -18.78 -13.08 1.69
N ASN A 138 -19.78 -13.96 1.56
CA ASN A 138 -20.61 -14.04 0.35
C ASN A 138 -21.63 -12.89 0.23
N ALA A 139 -21.82 -12.12 1.29
CA ALA A 139 -22.72 -10.97 1.35
C ALA A 139 -22.07 -9.79 2.08
N TYR A 140 -22.65 -8.61 1.89
CA TYR A 140 -22.18 -7.41 2.57
C TYR A 140 -22.30 -7.56 4.10
N VAL A 141 -21.20 -7.32 4.80
CA VAL A 141 -21.16 -7.36 6.27
C VAL A 141 -21.43 -5.97 6.83
N VAL A 142 -22.56 -5.80 7.48
CA VAL A 142 -22.94 -4.55 8.13
C VAL A 142 -22.01 -4.30 9.33
N ASP A 143 -21.58 -3.04 9.50
CA ASP A 143 -20.72 -2.58 10.60
C ASP A 143 -19.39 -3.36 10.75
N ALA A 144 -18.91 -3.96 9.66
CA ALA A 144 -17.69 -4.78 9.66
C ALA A 144 -16.52 -4.10 10.37
N LYS A 145 -16.29 -2.82 10.07
CA LYS A 145 -15.16 -2.07 10.67
C LYS A 145 -15.34 -1.91 12.18
N SER A 146 -16.53 -1.57 12.65
CA SER A 146 -16.78 -1.42 14.09
C SER A 146 -16.58 -2.73 14.84
N ARG A 147 -17.07 -3.84 14.28
CA ARG A 147 -16.89 -5.19 14.83
C ARG A 147 -15.41 -5.60 14.87
N LEU A 148 -14.67 -5.32 13.81
CA LEU A 148 -13.22 -5.62 13.76
C LEU A 148 -12.43 -4.78 14.75
N LEU A 149 -12.80 -3.51 14.99
CA LEU A 149 -12.13 -2.63 15.95
C LEU A 149 -12.25 -3.10 17.40
N GLU A 150 -13.28 -3.88 17.75
CA GLU A 150 -13.40 -4.49 19.08
C GLU A 150 -12.27 -5.48 19.37
N LYS A 151 -11.80 -6.21 18.35
CA LYS A 151 -10.71 -7.19 18.48
C LYS A 151 -9.36 -6.66 18.02
N TYR A 152 -9.34 -5.86 16.96
CA TYR A 152 -8.15 -5.28 16.36
C TYR A 152 -8.22 -3.74 16.46
N PRO A 153 -7.76 -3.14 17.58
CA PRO A 153 -7.95 -1.70 17.85
C PRO A 153 -7.31 -0.79 16.79
N TYR A 154 -6.38 -1.32 16.00
CA TYR A 154 -5.66 -0.59 14.94
C TYR A 154 -6.08 -1.04 13.54
N CYS A 155 -7.31 -1.52 13.39
CA CYS A 155 -7.89 -1.83 12.08
C CYS A 155 -8.19 -0.52 11.32
N THR A 156 -7.37 -0.20 10.32
CA THR A 156 -7.48 1.04 9.55
C THR A 156 -8.29 0.87 8.27
N ASP A 157 -8.20 -0.31 7.65
CA ASP A 157 -8.80 -0.57 6.35
C ASP A 157 -9.60 -1.87 6.32
N VAL A 158 -10.77 -1.83 5.69
CA VAL A 158 -11.64 -3.00 5.50
C VAL A 158 -12.09 -3.03 4.04
N VAL A 159 -11.71 -4.08 3.35
CA VAL A 159 -12.03 -4.31 1.94
C VAL A 159 -12.91 -5.54 1.84
N MET A 160 -14.03 -5.45 1.13
CA MET A 160 -14.88 -6.62 0.83
C MET A 160 -14.51 -7.19 -0.53
N LYS A 161 -14.15 -8.47 -0.55
CA LYS A 161 -13.89 -9.24 -1.76
C LYS A 161 -15.03 -10.22 -1.96
N LEU A 162 -16.11 -9.76 -2.59
CA LEU A 162 -17.26 -10.60 -2.91
C LEU A 162 -16.87 -11.70 -3.90
N ALA A 163 -17.30 -12.93 -3.63
CA ALA A 163 -17.06 -14.06 -4.53
C ALA A 163 -17.75 -13.81 -5.88
N GLY A 164 -16.96 -13.77 -6.95
CA GLY A 164 -17.44 -13.53 -8.33
C GLY A 164 -17.20 -12.12 -8.88
N THR A 165 -16.80 -11.16 -8.07
CA THR A 165 -16.33 -9.85 -8.54
C THR A 165 -14.82 -9.76 -8.41
N SER A 166 -14.12 -9.90 -9.53
CA SER A 166 -12.70 -9.54 -9.66
C SER A 166 -12.58 -8.01 -9.72
N THR A 167 -13.13 -7.34 -8.72
CA THR A 167 -13.04 -5.88 -8.66
C THR A 167 -12.38 -5.53 -7.34
N THR A 168 -11.08 -5.29 -7.38
CA THR A 168 -10.42 -4.44 -6.40
C THR A 168 -11.16 -3.12 -6.46
N ILE A 169 -11.92 -2.78 -5.41
CA ILE A 169 -12.40 -1.42 -5.22
C ILE A 169 -11.16 -0.61 -4.83
N GLY A 170 -10.28 -0.38 -5.80
CA GLY A 170 -9.31 0.68 -5.78
C GLY A 170 -9.99 1.93 -6.32
N PRO A 171 -9.50 3.12 -6.01
CA PRO A 171 -10.02 4.35 -6.59
C PRO A 171 -9.71 4.38 -8.10
N ASN A 172 -10.52 3.70 -8.90
CA ASN A 172 -10.49 3.83 -10.36
C ASN A 172 -11.37 5.01 -10.72
N ASP A 173 -10.82 6.22 -10.55
CA ASP A 173 -11.47 7.47 -10.90
C ASP A 173 -11.88 7.56 -12.38
N GLU A 174 -11.28 6.76 -13.27
CA GLU A 174 -11.59 6.78 -14.70
C GLU A 174 -12.93 6.13 -15.07
N ILE A 175 -13.39 5.13 -14.33
CA ILE A 175 -14.71 4.51 -14.57
C ILE A 175 -15.83 5.35 -13.93
N ARG A 176 -15.54 6.05 -12.84
CA ARG A 176 -16.51 6.93 -12.17
C ARG A 176 -16.87 8.17 -12.97
N SER A 177 -15.98 8.66 -13.84
CA SER A 177 -16.23 9.85 -14.65
C SER A 177 -17.09 9.60 -15.89
N ALA A 178 -17.30 8.32 -16.27
CA ALA A 178 -18.02 7.94 -17.49
C ALA A 178 -19.50 7.54 -17.27
N LEU A 179 -19.88 7.22 -16.03
CA LEU A 179 -21.25 6.79 -15.71
C LEU A 179 -22.08 7.97 -15.17
N SER A 180 -23.34 8.04 -15.60
CA SER A 180 -24.27 8.95 -14.95
C SER A 180 -24.48 8.54 -13.48
N PRO A 181 -24.85 9.46 -12.56
CA PRO A 181 -25.11 9.13 -11.15
C PRO A 181 -26.16 8.01 -10.99
N ARG A 182 -27.12 7.91 -11.92
CA ARG A 182 -28.13 6.87 -11.94
C ARG A 182 -27.54 5.52 -12.32
N ASP A 183 -26.76 5.48 -13.41
CA ASP A 183 -26.10 4.26 -13.87
C ASP A 183 -25.09 3.74 -12.85
N ALA A 184 -24.39 4.66 -12.17
CA ALA A 184 -23.46 4.32 -11.10
C ALA A 184 -24.17 3.69 -9.88
N ALA A 185 -25.36 4.21 -9.52
CA ALA A 185 -26.15 3.66 -8.43
C ALA A 185 -26.76 2.27 -8.77
N GLU A 186 -27.25 2.09 -10.00
CA GLU A 186 -27.75 0.80 -10.48
C GLU A 186 -26.61 -0.24 -10.52
N LYS A 187 -25.47 0.14 -11.09
CA LYS A 187 -24.30 -0.73 -11.13
C LYS A 187 -23.81 -1.12 -9.72
N PHE A 188 -23.75 -0.15 -8.81
CA PHE A 188 -23.38 -0.40 -7.41
C PHE A 188 -24.35 -1.40 -6.75
N TRP A 189 -25.67 -1.25 -7.01
CA TRP A 189 -26.66 -2.17 -6.48
C TRP A 189 -26.47 -3.59 -7.04
N ASP A 190 -26.32 -3.72 -8.36
CA ASP A 190 -26.10 -5.01 -9.03
C ASP A 190 -24.82 -5.70 -8.49
N ASP A 191 -23.73 -4.92 -8.32
CA ASP A 191 -22.45 -5.42 -7.80
C ASP A 191 -22.50 -5.87 -6.33
N ILE A 192 -23.40 -5.27 -5.51
CA ILE A 192 -23.48 -5.56 -4.05
C ILE A 192 -24.57 -6.57 -3.71
N VAL A 193 -25.76 -6.44 -4.31
CA VAL A 193 -26.93 -7.24 -3.95
C VAL A 193 -27.05 -8.48 -4.84
N ASN A 194 -26.44 -8.45 -6.03
CA ASN A 194 -26.48 -9.54 -7.01
C ASN A 194 -27.92 -9.91 -7.47
N GLU A 195 -28.86 -8.96 -7.32
CA GLU A 195 -30.25 -9.05 -7.75
C GLU A 195 -30.65 -7.69 -8.36
N PRO A 196 -31.43 -7.67 -9.45
CA PRO A 196 -31.86 -6.42 -10.05
C PRO A 196 -32.75 -5.61 -9.10
N LEU A 197 -32.62 -4.28 -9.15
CA LEU A 197 -33.52 -3.37 -8.44
C LEU A 197 -34.98 -3.62 -8.84
N SER A 198 -35.85 -3.79 -7.84
CA SER A 198 -37.29 -3.74 -8.06
C SER A 198 -37.69 -2.32 -8.51
N GLU A 199 -38.84 -2.20 -9.18
CA GLU A 199 -39.34 -0.92 -9.67
C GLU A 199 -39.47 0.15 -8.53
N LEU A 200 -39.92 -0.25 -7.35
CA LEU A 200 -40.06 0.64 -6.20
C LEU A 200 -38.68 1.09 -5.68
N GLN A 201 -37.71 0.20 -5.63
CA GLN A 201 -36.32 0.54 -5.22
C GLN A 201 -35.68 1.47 -6.24
N ARG A 202 -35.86 1.21 -7.53
CA ARG A 202 -35.36 2.08 -8.63
C ARG A 202 -35.92 3.49 -8.51
N GLN A 203 -37.24 3.63 -8.33
CA GLN A 203 -37.86 4.93 -8.14
C GLN A 203 -37.36 5.67 -6.90
N THR A 204 -37.14 4.93 -5.81
CA THR A 204 -36.60 5.51 -4.57
C THR A 204 -35.16 6.03 -4.75
N VAL A 205 -34.31 5.25 -5.41
CA VAL A 205 -32.91 5.63 -5.71
C VAL A 205 -32.88 6.86 -6.63
N ILE A 206 -33.68 6.87 -7.69
CA ILE A 206 -33.75 8.00 -8.63
C ILE A 206 -34.23 9.28 -7.89
N ALA A 207 -35.29 9.17 -7.08
CA ALA A 207 -35.80 10.31 -6.32
C ALA A 207 -34.77 10.87 -5.33
N ALA A 208 -33.96 10.01 -4.70
CA ALA A 208 -32.90 10.44 -3.80
C ALA A 208 -31.75 11.16 -4.55
N ILE A 209 -31.36 10.65 -5.69
CA ILE A 209 -30.33 11.26 -6.56
C ILE A 209 -30.81 12.64 -7.04
N ASP A 210 -32.01 12.72 -7.60
CA ASP A 210 -32.57 13.97 -8.11
C ASP A 210 -32.67 15.02 -7.01
N LYS A 211 -33.02 14.65 -5.79
CA LYS A 211 -33.08 15.58 -4.64
C LYS A 211 -31.71 16.17 -4.29
N VAL A 212 -30.64 15.36 -4.35
CA VAL A 212 -29.27 15.82 -4.07
C VAL A 212 -28.78 16.77 -5.16
N PHE A 213 -29.03 16.47 -6.43
CA PHE A 213 -28.56 17.30 -7.54
C PHE A 213 -29.35 18.61 -7.69
N ILE A 214 -30.67 18.60 -7.45
CA ILE A 214 -31.49 19.84 -7.45
C ILE A 214 -31.05 20.79 -6.32
N THR A 215 -30.69 20.27 -5.15
CA THR A 215 -30.24 21.10 -4.01
C THR A 215 -28.89 21.77 -4.30
N ASN A 216 -28.02 21.16 -5.10
CA ASN A 216 -26.71 21.73 -5.45
C ASN A 216 -26.76 22.78 -6.57
N GLU A 217 -27.81 22.83 -7.39
CA GLU A 217 -27.98 23.87 -8.42
C GLU A 217 -28.58 25.17 -7.87
N VAL A 218 -29.26 25.11 -6.74
CA VAL A 218 -29.89 26.30 -6.07
C VAL A 218 -28.90 27.05 -5.18
N THR A 219 -27.71 26.56 -4.95
CA THR A 219 -26.69 27.15 -4.05
C THR A 219 -25.48 27.73 -4.79
N LYS A 220 -25.60 28.02 -6.09
CA LYS A 220 -24.57 28.72 -6.88
C LYS A 220 -25.03 30.15 -7.24
#